data_4aae3480f18dcbb5779a8cd7bc521dd0
#
_entry.id   4aae3480f18dcbb5779a8cd7bc521dd0
#
_cell.length_a   1.000
_cell.length_b   1.000
_cell.length_c   1.000
_cell.angle_alpha   90.00
_cell.angle_beta   90.00
_cell.angle_gamma   90.00
#
_symmetry.space_group_name_H-M   'P 1'
#
loop_
_entity.id
_entity.type
_entity.pdbx_description
1 polymer ?
#
loop_
_entity_poly.entity_id
_entity_poly.type
_entity_poly.pdbx_seq_one_letter_code
_entity_poly.pdbx_strand_id
1 'polypeptide(L)'
;NLALSILSSGFVEGQGSNAVQILPPLSWIAVLAIVIAAGHFAKDWKLSLLMGVAFLYLAVFGQWDSAMVTLASIIIAVPFGVSGGLLLGIAAYRWNLVDQVLKPVLDLMQTIPVFAYLVPILFLFGFGPVSALVATIIYAMPPMVRVTTLALRAVPDEVRDFGMMAGCTKRQLMWKVLVPTAKPDLMVGVNQVIMLSLNMVIIASMIGAGGLGFDVLASLRRLDIGAGLEA
;
A
#
# COMPACT_ATOMS: atom_id res chain seq x y z
N ASN A 1 -14.94 -2.02 0.80
CA ASN A 1 -15.27 -1.27 2.03
C ASN A 1 -15.11 -2.08 3.33
N LEU A 2 -14.85 -3.38 3.25
CA LEU A 2 -14.76 -4.28 4.41
C LEU A 2 -13.67 -3.84 5.40
N ALA A 3 -12.50 -3.41 4.93
CA ALA A 3 -11.43 -2.91 5.80
C ALA A 3 -11.81 -1.59 6.49
N LEU A 4 -12.50 -0.70 5.78
CA LEU A 4 -13.03 0.55 6.36
C LEU A 4 -14.09 0.26 7.42
N SER A 5 -15.01 -0.67 7.17
CA SER A 5 -16.04 -1.03 8.16
C SER A 5 -15.45 -1.70 9.40
N ILE A 6 -14.41 -2.52 9.25
CA ILE A 6 -13.75 -3.16 10.41
C ILE A 6 -12.99 -2.13 11.26
N LEU A 7 -12.29 -1.18 10.63
CA LEU A 7 -11.35 -0.28 11.33
C LEU A 7 -11.99 1.02 11.81
N SER A 8 -12.98 1.58 11.10
CA SER A 8 -13.50 2.92 11.41
C SER A 8 -14.99 2.98 11.70
N SER A 9 -15.84 2.37 10.87
CA SER A 9 -17.30 2.58 10.96
C SER A 9 -18.10 1.43 11.59
N GLY A 10 -17.50 0.25 11.76
CA GLY A 10 -18.23 -0.97 12.08
C GLY A 10 -19.05 -1.49 10.90
N PHE A 11 -19.69 -2.64 11.08
CA PHE A 11 -20.63 -3.19 10.11
C PHE A 11 -22.01 -2.61 10.33
N VAL A 12 -22.48 -1.82 9.37
CA VAL A 12 -23.81 -1.18 9.38
C VAL A 12 -24.64 -1.79 8.24
N GLU A 13 -25.80 -2.35 8.54
CA GLU A 13 -26.76 -2.82 7.55
C GLU A 13 -27.96 -1.88 7.51
N GLY A 14 -28.33 -1.44 6.30
CA GLY A 14 -29.38 -0.46 6.07
C GLY A 14 -28.85 0.91 5.62
N GLN A 15 -29.74 1.74 5.08
CA GLN A 15 -29.46 3.12 4.66
C GLN A 15 -30.37 4.12 5.40
N GLY A 16 -29.81 5.25 5.79
CA GLY A 16 -30.57 6.31 6.46
C GLY A 16 -30.97 5.99 7.90
N SER A 17 -32.19 6.34 8.28
CA SER A 17 -32.71 6.21 9.66
C SER A 17 -32.89 4.76 10.14
N ASN A 18 -32.83 3.76 9.26
CA ASN A 18 -32.95 2.35 9.57
C ASN A 18 -31.60 1.61 9.57
N ALA A 19 -30.50 2.33 9.65
CA ALA A 19 -29.17 1.73 9.71
C ALA A 19 -28.94 1.10 11.10
N VAL A 20 -28.80 -0.23 11.14
CA VAL A 20 -28.51 -0.98 12.37
C VAL A 20 -27.04 -1.39 12.34
N GLN A 21 -26.31 -1.00 13.38
CA GLN A 21 -24.91 -1.40 13.53
C GLN A 21 -24.86 -2.83 14.06
N ILE A 22 -24.45 -3.77 13.20
CA ILE A 22 -24.38 -5.21 13.52
C ILE A 22 -23.14 -5.51 14.35
N LEU A 23 -22.00 -4.89 13.98
CA LEU A 23 -20.74 -5.05 14.70
C LEU A 23 -20.11 -3.67 14.92
N PRO A 24 -19.68 -3.34 16.15
CA PRO A 24 -18.94 -2.10 16.39
C PRO A 24 -17.59 -2.13 15.65
N PRO A 25 -16.99 -0.95 15.36
CA PRO A 25 -15.62 -0.89 14.87
C PRO A 25 -14.67 -1.52 15.90
N LEU A 26 -13.52 -1.98 15.44
CA LEU A 26 -12.48 -2.46 16.34
C LEU A 26 -12.13 -1.37 17.35
N SER A 27 -12.24 -1.71 18.65
CA SER A 27 -11.85 -0.81 19.70
C SER A 27 -10.41 -0.35 19.50
N TRP A 28 -10.13 0.94 19.72
CA TRP A 28 -8.77 1.48 19.65
C TRP A 28 -7.78 0.69 20.52
N ILE A 29 -8.24 0.13 21.65
CA ILE A 29 -7.44 -0.76 22.50
C ILE A 29 -7.06 -2.05 21.79
N ALA A 30 -7.99 -2.65 21.03
CA ALA A 30 -7.72 -3.89 20.28
C ALA A 30 -6.71 -3.65 19.14
N VAL A 31 -6.85 -2.55 18.40
CA VAL A 31 -5.89 -2.17 17.35
C VAL A 31 -4.52 -1.90 17.95
N LEU A 32 -4.44 -1.16 19.05
CA LEU A 32 -3.20 -0.90 19.78
C LEU A 32 -2.53 -2.20 20.23
N ALA A 33 -3.31 -3.14 20.80
CA ALA A 33 -2.79 -4.43 21.24
C ALA A 33 -2.24 -5.26 20.05
N ILE A 34 -2.94 -5.27 18.91
CA ILE A 34 -2.50 -5.97 17.70
C ILE A 34 -1.19 -5.37 17.17
N VAL A 35 -1.09 -4.05 17.14
CA VAL A 35 0.09 -3.33 16.64
C VAL A 35 1.30 -3.57 17.54
N ILE A 36 1.12 -3.49 18.87
CA ILE A 36 2.16 -3.81 19.85
C ILE A 36 2.60 -5.26 19.74
N ALA A 37 1.65 -6.20 19.62
CA ALA A 37 1.94 -7.61 19.44
C ALA A 37 2.72 -7.86 18.14
N ALA A 38 2.34 -7.21 17.02
CA ALA A 38 3.07 -7.32 15.76
C ALA A 38 4.53 -6.83 15.89
N GLY A 39 4.76 -5.71 16.58
CA GLY A 39 6.09 -5.21 16.90
C GLY A 39 6.89 -6.18 17.75
N HIS A 40 6.26 -6.81 18.74
CA HIS A 40 6.90 -7.81 19.60
C HIS A 40 7.28 -9.09 18.84
N PHE A 41 6.39 -9.59 17.96
CA PHE A 41 6.68 -10.73 17.09
C PHE A 41 7.81 -10.47 16.09
N ALA A 42 8.03 -9.21 15.69
CA ALA A 42 9.17 -8.79 14.88
C ALA A 42 10.51 -8.85 15.66
N LYS A 43 10.50 -9.29 16.94
CA LYS A 43 11.65 -9.40 17.87
C LYS A 43 12.38 -8.08 18.13
N ASP A 44 11.70 -6.94 17.98
CA ASP A 44 12.26 -5.62 18.30
C ASP A 44 11.33 -4.89 19.27
N TRP A 45 11.72 -4.89 20.56
CA TRP A 45 10.97 -4.22 21.62
C TRP A 45 10.92 -2.68 21.43
N LYS A 46 11.94 -2.10 20.79
CA LYS A 46 11.97 -0.66 20.49
C LYS A 46 10.93 -0.32 19.43
N LEU A 47 10.79 -1.18 18.42
CA LEU A 47 9.76 -1.05 17.39
C LEU A 47 8.35 -1.16 18.00
N SER A 48 8.15 -2.15 18.90
CA SER A 48 6.89 -2.31 19.62
C SER A 48 6.51 -1.08 20.44
N LEU A 49 7.49 -0.49 21.17
CA LEU A 49 7.29 0.73 21.93
C LEU A 49 6.96 1.92 21.02
N LEU A 50 7.73 2.11 19.95
CA LEU A 50 7.51 3.19 18.98
C LEU A 50 6.09 3.12 18.38
N MET A 51 5.68 1.94 17.93
CA MET A 51 4.35 1.71 17.38
C MET A 51 3.26 1.98 18.43
N GLY A 52 3.44 1.51 19.65
CA GLY A 52 2.52 1.75 20.76
C GLY A 52 2.35 3.25 21.06
N VAL A 53 3.46 3.99 21.16
CA VAL A 53 3.44 5.44 21.40
C VAL A 53 2.79 6.19 20.24
N ALA A 54 3.10 5.84 18.99
CA ALA A 54 2.52 6.48 17.81
C ALA A 54 0.99 6.31 17.76
N PHE A 55 0.50 5.08 17.96
CA PHE A 55 -0.95 4.82 17.94
C PHE A 55 -1.67 5.41 19.17
N LEU A 56 -1.00 5.46 20.33
CA LEU A 56 -1.53 6.14 21.51
C LEU A 56 -1.64 7.66 21.23
N TYR A 57 -0.66 8.26 20.58
CA TYR A 57 -0.71 9.65 20.16
C TYR A 57 -1.95 9.93 19.30
N LEU A 58 -2.19 9.12 18.26
CA LEU A 58 -3.36 9.25 17.40
C LEU A 58 -4.69 9.15 18.18
N ALA A 59 -4.74 8.29 19.20
CA ALA A 59 -5.93 8.14 20.05
C ALA A 59 -6.15 9.35 20.97
N VAL A 60 -5.09 9.90 21.57
CA VAL A 60 -5.16 11.03 22.52
C VAL A 60 -5.50 12.34 21.80
N PHE A 61 -4.95 12.57 20.61
CA PHE A 61 -5.20 13.79 19.82
C PHE A 61 -6.45 13.74 18.95
N GLY A 62 -7.27 12.68 19.07
CA GLY A 62 -8.54 12.59 18.35
C GLY A 62 -8.41 12.31 16.84
N GLN A 63 -7.21 11.94 16.36
CA GLN A 63 -6.91 11.63 14.96
C GLN A 63 -7.22 10.17 14.59
N TRP A 64 -7.83 9.43 15.53
CA TRP A 64 -8.04 7.99 15.39
C TRP A 64 -8.82 7.60 14.13
N ASP A 65 -9.96 8.23 13.89
CA ASP A 65 -10.84 7.89 12.76
C ASP A 65 -10.15 8.15 11.43
N SER A 66 -9.51 9.30 11.27
CA SER A 66 -8.75 9.67 10.07
C SER A 66 -7.54 8.76 9.85
N ALA A 67 -6.85 8.37 10.92
CA ALA A 67 -5.74 7.42 10.86
C ALA A 67 -6.22 6.03 10.42
N MET A 68 -7.38 5.56 10.91
CA MET A 68 -7.94 4.26 10.53
C MET A 68 -8.39 4.24 9.05
N VAL A 69 -8.95 5.33 8.53
CA VAL A 69 -9.27 5.46 7.11
C VAL A 69 -8.00 5.38 6.24
N THR A 70 -6.95 6.09 6.65
CA THR A 70 -5.65 6.04 5.98
C THR A 70 -5.05 4.64 6.02
N LEU A 71 -5.03 4.01 7.20
CA LEU A 71 -4.51 2.66 7.40
C LEU A 71 -5.26 1.62 6.56
N ALA A 72 -6.61 1.69 6.53
CA ALA A 72 -7.44 0.81 5.73
C ALA A 72 -7.11 0.91 4.23
N SER A 73 -6.88 2.12 3.74
CA SER A 73 -6.49 2.37 2.35
C SER A 73 -5.14 1.74 2.02
N ILE A 74 -4.15 1.85 2.92
CA ILE A 74 -2.81 1.30 2.73
C ILE A 74 -2.82 -0.23 2.80
N ILE A 75 -3.54 -0.82 3.76
CA ILE A 75 -3.68 -2.28 3.92
C ILE A 75 -4.25 -2.92 2.64
N ILE A 76 -5.08 -2.20 1.90
CA ILE A 76 -5.60 -2.68 0.62
C ILE A 76 -4.63 -2.37 -0.52
N ALA A 77 -4.18 -1.11 -0.64
CA ALA A 77 -3.39 -0.66 -1.78
C ALA A 77 -2.04 -1.36 -1.89
N VAL A 78 -1.33 -1.57 -0.77
CA VAL A 78 0.02 -2.15 -0.77
C VAL A 78 0.02 -3.60 -1.28
N PRO A 79 -0.80 -4.54 -0.78
CA PRO A 79 -0.82 -5.90 -1.30
C PRO A 79 -1.16 -5.98 -2.79
N PHE A 80 -2.10 -5.14 -3.27
CA PHE A 80 -2.43 -5.09 -4.69
C PHE A 80 -1.31 -4.49 -5.53
N GLY A 81 -0.67 -3.42 -5.08
CA GLY A 81 0.48 -2.81 -5.74
C GLY A 81 1.69 -3.75 -5.80
N VAL A 82 2.00 -4.42 -4.69
CA VAL A 82 3.09 -5.41 -4.60
C VAL A 82 2.81 -6.62 -5.48
N SER A 83 1.64 -7.24 -5.36
CA SER A 83 1.30 -8.43 -6.15
C SER A 83 1.23 -8.13 -7.64
N GLY A 84 0.59 -7.03 -8.03
CA GLY A 84 0.53 -6.58 -9.41
C GLY A 84 1.93 -6.28 -9.97
N GLY A 85 2.73 -5.54 -9.22
CA GLY A 85 4.11 -5.21 -9.60
C GLY A 85 5.00 -6.44 -9.72
N LEU A 86 4.88 -7.39 -8.77
CA LEU A 86 5.60 -8.67 -8.81
C LEU A 86 5.22 -9.49 -10.04
N LEU A 87 3.93 -9.65 -10.32
CA LEU A 87 3.46 -10.41 -11.47
C LEU A 87 3.88 -9.80 -12.81
N LEU A 88 3.74 -8.48 -12.96
CA LEU A 88 4.20 -7.77 -14.16
C LEU A 88 5.73 -7.81 -14.30
N GLY A 89 6.48 -7.70 -13.20
CA GLY A 89 7.94 -7.81 -13.20
C GLY A 89 8.42 -9.21 -13.59
N ILE A 90 7.75 -10.27 -13.10
CA ILE A 90 8.00 -11.66 -13.52
C ILE A 90 7.67 -11.83 -15.02
N ALA A 91 6.58 -11.24 -15.49
CA ALA A 91 6.20 -11.27 -16.91
C ALA A 91 7.27 -10.59 -17.78
N ALA A 92 7.76 -9.41 -17.37
CA ALA A 92 8.84 -8.69 -18.03
C ALA A 92 10.17 -9.48 -18.04
N TYR A 93 10.49 -10.14 -16.92
CA TYR A 93 11.64 -11.04 -16.86
C TYR A 93 11.52 -12.21 -17.84
N ARG A 94 10.33 -12.78 -17.99
CA ARG A 94 10.10 -13.98 -18.81
C ARG A 94 10.00 -13.71 -20.31
N TRP A 95 9.42 -12.57 -20.69
CA TRP A 95 9.13 -12.22 -22.08
C TRP A 95 9.74 -10.87 -22.43
N ASN A 96 10.73 -10.90 -23.34
CA ASN A 96 11.41 -9.68 -23.80
C ASN A 96 10.46 -8.65 -24.42
N LEU A 97 9.40 -9.09 -25.09
CA LEU A 97 8.38 -8.20 -25.66
C LEU A 97 7.67 -7.41 -24.56
N VAL A 98 7.30 -8.07 -23.46
CA VAL A 98 6.67 -7.43 -22.31
C VAL A 98 7.63 -6.41 -21.68
N ASP A 99 8.91 -6.77 -21.52
CA ASP A 99 9.93 -5.86 -20.99
C ASP A 99 10.10 -4.61 -21.86
N GLN A 100 10.19 -4.79 -23.20
CA GLN A 100 10.34 -3.68 -24.15
C GLN A 100 9.14 -2.73 -24.15
N VAL A 101 7.93 -3.25 -23.99
CA VAL A 101 6.70 -2.42 -23.92
C VAL A 101 6.54 -1.77 -22.55
N LEU A 102 6.83 -2.51 -21.47
CA LEU A 102 6.68 -1.98 -20.11
C LEU A 102 7.69 -0.88 -19.78
N LYS A 103 8.94 -0.97 -20.24
CA LYS A 103 9.95 0.05 -19.94
C LYS A 103 9.50 1.47 -20.25
N PRO A 104 9.12 1.84 -21.48
CA PRO A 104 8.68 3.20 -21.79
C PRO A 104 7.40 3.59 -21.04
N VAL A 105 6.49 2.63 -20.80
CA VAL A 105 5.28 2.90 -20.00
C VAL A 105 5.63 3.23 -18.55
N LEU A 106 6.52 2.46 -17.94
CA LEU A 106 6.97 2.71 -16.56
C LEU A 106 7.78 4.01 -16.46
N ASP A 107 8.58 4.37 -17.48
CA ASP A 107 9.30 5.63 -17.56
C ASP A 107 8.32 6.81 -17.60
N LEU A 108 7.32 6.73 -18.48
CA LEU A 108 6.26 7.71 -18.57
C LEU A 108 5.52 7.83 -17.23
N MET A 109 5.12 6.72 -16.63
CA MET A 109 4.41 6.70 -15.35
C MET A 109 5.22 7.34 -14.21
N GLN A 110 6.52 7.31 -14.21
CA GLN A 110 7.36 7.90 -13.18
C GLN A 110 7.73 9.38 -13.45
N THR A 111 7.54 9.86 -14.67
CA THR A 111 7.77 11.27 -15.03
C THR A 111 6.52 12.13 -14.97
N ILE A 112 5.36 11.54 -15.07
CA ILE A 112 4.07 12.25 -14.99
C ILE A 112 3.84 12.74 -13.55
N PRO A 113 3.45 14.02 -13.35
CA PRO A 113 3.06 14.53 -12.04
C PRO A 113 1.92 13.71 -11.41
N VAL A 114 2.00 13.48 -10.11
CA VAL A 114 1.03 12.64 -9.37
C VAL A 114 -0.42 13.04 -9.63
N PHE A 115 -0.71 14.35 -9.68
CA PHE A 115 -2.06 14.85 -9.95
C PHE A 115 -2.60 14.45 -11.34
N ALA A 116 -1.73 14.21 -12.31
CA ALA A 116 -2.17 13.81 -13.66
C ALA A 116 -2.79 12.41 -13.69
N TYR A 117 -2.48 11.55 -12.71
CA TYR A 117 -3.15 10.25 -12.54
C TYR A 117 -4.58 10.38 -12.03
N LEU A 118 -4.81 11.39 -11.18
CA LEU A 118 -6.10 11.57 -10.54
C LEU A 118 -7.19 11.95 -11.56
N VAL A 119 -6.86 12.77 -12.55
CA VAL A 119 -7.86 13.29 -13.51
C VAL A 119 -8.57 12.15 -14.27
N PRO A 120 -7.90 11.23 -15.00
CA PRO A 120 -8.59 10.15 -15.70
C PRO A 120 -9.29 9.18 -14.75
N ILE A 121 -8.74 8.95 -13.55
CA ILE A 121 -9.34 8.05 -12.57
C ILE A 121 -10.63 8.65 -12.01
N LEU A 122 -10.67 9.96 -11.77
CA LEU A 122 -11.87 10.66 -11.35
C LEU A 122 -12.96 10.65 -12.41
N PHE A 123 -12.60 10.74 -13.69
CA PHE A 123 -13.57 10.62 -14.78
C PHE A 123 -14.19 9.22 -14.86
N LEU A 124 -13.43 8.16 -14.54
CA LEU A 124 -13.90 6.78 -14.61
C LEU A 124 -14.67 6.34 -13.37
N PHE A 125 -14.23 6.73 -12.18
CA PHE A 125 -14.73 6.22 -10.91
C PHE A 125 -15.45 7.27 -10.04
N GLY A 126 -15.42 8.54 -10.45
CA GLY A 126 -15.96 9.66 -9.65
C GLY A 126 -15.10 10.02 -8.45
N PHE A 127 -15.58 10.94 -7.61
CA PHE A 127 -14.92 11.32 -6.37
C PHE A 127 -15.19 10.26 -5.28
N GLY A 128 -14.17 9.90 -4.48
CA GLY A 128 -14.36 9.02 -3.34
C GLY A 128 -13.22 8.02 -3.09
N PRO A 129 -13.40 7.13 -2.09
CA PRO A 129 -12.35 6.20 -1.64
C PRO A 129 -11.90 5.20 -2.71
N VAL A 130 -12.80 4.81 -3.63
CA VAL A 130 -12.47 3.86 -4.71
C VAL A 130 -11.46 4.45 -5.67
N SER A 131 -11.70 5.68 -6.11
CA SER A 131 -10.80 6.42 -7.01
C SER A 131 -9.43 6.62 -6.37
N ALA A 132 -9.41 6.94 -5.08
CA ALA A 132 -8.19 7.08 -4.29
C ALA A 132 -7.38 5.78 -4.23
N LEU A 133 -8.05 4.65 -3.96
CA LEU A 133 -7.42 3.33 -3.94
C LEU A 133 -6.82 2.94 -5.29
N VAL A 134 -7.58 3.09 -6.37
CA VAL A 134 -7.13 2.76 -7.73
C VAL A 134 -5.92 3.63 -8.11
N ALA A 135 -5.99 4.93 -7.83
CA ALA A 135 -4.89 5.85 -8.07
C ALA A 135 -3.61 5.45 -7.29
N THR A 136 -3.77 5.09 -6.02
CA THR A 136 -2.65 4.66 -5.16
C THR A 136 -2.00 3.39 -5.70
N ILE A 137 -2.78 2.39 -6.08
CA ILE A 137 -2.27 1.12 -6.64
C ILE A 137 -1.49 1.38 -7.93
N ILE A 138 -2.07 2.13 -8.87
CA ILE A 138 -1.45 2.43 -10.17
C ILE A 138 -0.16 3.23 -9.97
N TYR A 139 -0.16 4.22 -9.09
CA TYR A 139 1.00 5.07 -8.83
C TYR A 139 2.14 4.35 -8.13
N ALA A 140 1.84 3.46 -7.17
CA ALA A 140 2.84 2.78 -6.38
C ALA A 140 3.43 1.53 -7.04
N MET A 141 2.78 0.97 -8.07
CA MET A 141 3.18 -0.28 -8.73
C MET A 141 4.48 -0.21 -9.55
N PRO A 142 4.81 0.84 -10.31
CA PRO A 142 5.94 0.89 -11.23
C PRO A 142 7.30 0.52 -10.62
N PRO A 143 7.70 1.02 -9.44
CA PRO A 143 8.97 0.64 -8.82
C PRO A 143 9.07 -0.86 -8.53
N MET A 144 7.95 -1.48 -8.09
CA MET A 144 7.93 -2.92 -7.82
C MET A 144 8.17 -3.74 -9.09
N VAL A 145 7.58 -3.34 -10.22
CA VAL A 145 7.82 -3.98 -11.52
C VAL A 145 9.30 -3.95 -11.88
N ARG A 146 9.94 -2.77 -11.76
CA ARG A 146 11.36 -2.59 -12.07
C ARG A 146 12.26 -3.39 -11.14
N VAL A 147 12.06 -3.26 -9.84
CA VAL A 147 12.85 -3.98 -8.84
C VAL A 147 12.71 -5.48 -9.05
N THR A 148 11.50 -6.00 -9.29
CA THR A 148 11.28 -7.42 -9.56
C THR A 148 12.06 -7.91 -10.78
N THR A 149 12.00 -7.15 -11.90
CA THR A 149 12.70 -7.53 -13.11
C THR A 149 14.21 -7.54 -12.90
N LEU A 150 14.75 -6.52 -12.22
CA LEU A 150 16.18 -6.40 -11.94
C LEU A 150 16.66 -7.46 -10.94
N ALA A 151 15.92 -7.68 -9.85
CA ALA A 151 16.26 -8.68 -8.84
C ALA A 151 16.31 -10.09 -9.41
N LEU A 152 15.35 -10.45 -10.28
CA LEU A 152 15.37 -11.75 -10.96
C LEU A 152 16.51 -11.90 -11.97
N ARG A 153 16.95 -10.81 -12.59
CA ARG A 153 18.11 -10.80 -13.49
C ARG A 153 19.44 -10.85 -12.74
N ALA A 154 19.47 -10.34 -11.52
CA ALA A 154 20.65 -10.32 -10.66
C ALA A 154 20.94 -11.67 -9.98
N VAL A 155 20.00 -12.62 -10.01
CA VAL A 155 20.24 -13.97 -9.46
C VAL A 155 21.40 -14.63 -10.22
N PRO A 156 22.45 -15.10 -9.50
CA PRO A 156 23.61 -15.75 -10.12
C PRO A 156 23.22 -16.94 -11.00
N ASP A 157 23.95 -17.10 -12.12
CA ASP A 157 23.67 -18.18 -13.09
C ASP A 157 23.91 -19.56 -12.45
N GLU A 158 24.85 -19.68 -11.51
CA GLU A 158 25.11 -20.92 -10.77
C GLU A 158 23.86 -21.41 -10.00
N VAL A 159 23.07 -20.50 -9.43
CA VAL A 159 21.83 -20.83 -8.72
C VAL A 159 20.76 -21.30 -9.70
N ARG A 160 20.70 -20.67 -10.87
CA ARG A 160 19.78 -21.04 -11.96
C ARG A 160 20.14 -22.42 -12.52
N ASP A 161 21.43 -22.65 -12.79
CA ASP A 161 21.95 -23.91 -13.34
C ASP A 161 21.75 -25.06 -12.34
N PHE A 162 22.00 -24.81 -11.06
CA PHE A 162 21.68 -25.77 -9.99
C PHE A 162 20.20 -26.19 -10.01
N GLY A 163 19.29 -25.22 -10.13
CA GLY A 163 17.86 -25.53 -10.23
C GLY A 163 17.51 -26.35 -11.46
N MET A 164 18.16 -26.07 -12.60
CA MET A 164 17.95 -26.83 -13.83
C MET A 164 18.52 -28.25 -13.72
N MET A 165 19.73 -28.42 -13.17
CA MET A 165 20.34 -29.74 -12.93
C MET A 165 19.52 -30.58 -11.94
N ALA A 166 18.85 -29.96 -10.97
CA ALA A 166 17.93 -30.63 -10.05
C ALA A 166 16.60 -31.05 -10.71
N GLY A 167 16.43 -30.84 -12.02
CA GLY A 167 15.23 -31.22 -12.78
C GLY A 167 14.03 -30.32 -12.60
N CYS A 168 14.22 -29.08 -12.13
CA CYS A 168 13.13 -28.12 -11.97
C CYS A 168 12.48 -27.74 -13.32
N THR A 169 11.17 -27.81 -13.39
CA THR A 169 10.42 -27.19 -14.51
C THR A 169 10.58 -25.66 -14.47
N LYS A 170 10.36 -24.97 -15.59
CA LYS A 170 10.46 -23.49 -15.67
C LYS A 170 9.62 -22.77 -14.60
N ARG A 171 8.45 -23.33 -14.26
CA ARG A 171 7.59 -22.78 -13.18
C ARG A 171 8.18 -23.03 -11.79
N GLN A 172 8.71 -24.21 -11.55
CA GLN A 172 9.37 -24.55 -10.27
C GLN A 172 10.64 -23.71 -10.10
N LEU A 173 11.45 -23.56 -11.15
CA LEU A 173 12.64 -22.71 -11.13
C LEU A 173 12.27 -21.28 -10.72
N MET A 174 11.23 -20.68 -11.32
CA MET A 174 10.78 -19.33 -10.95
C MET A 174 10.38 -19.23 -9.48
N TRP A 175 9.43 -20.06 -9.04
CA TRP A 175 8.80 -19.90 -7.71
C TRP A 175 9.56 -20.53 -6.55
N LYS A 176 10.37 -21.57 -6.81
CA LYS A 176 11.11 -22.29 -5.74
C LYS A 176 12.59 -21.91 -5.66
N VAL A 177 13.14 -21.30 -6.72
CA VAL A 177 14.56 -20.93 -6.76
C VAL A 177 14.73 -19.42 -6.96
N LEU A 178 14.29 -18.85 -8.08
CA LEU A 178 14.60 -17.45 -8.41
C LEU A 178 13.93 -16.45 -7.47
N VAL A 179 12.62 -16.55 -7.26
CA VAL A 179 11.87 -15.62 -6.37
C VAL A 179 12.37 -15.69 -4.92
N PRO A 180 12.57 -16.87 -4.31
CA PRO A 180 13.13 -16.95 -2.96
C PRO A 180 14.56 -16.40 -2.86
N THR A 181 15.42 -16.64 -3.86
CA THR A 181 16.79 -16.09 -3.88
C THR A 181 16.79 -14.59 -4.02
N ALA A 182 15.90 -14.03 -4.86
CA ALA A 182 15.74 -12.59 -5.07
C ALA A 182 14.97 -11.88 -3.92
N LYS A 183 14.49 -12.60 -2.90
CA LYS A 183 13.65 -12.04 -1.83
C LYS A 183 14.24 -10.80 -1.16
N PRO A 184 15.54 -10.71 -0.81
CA PRO A 184 16.10 -9.50 -0.20
C PRO A 184 15.89 -8.26 -1.07
N ASP A 185 16.18 -8.37 -2.37
CA ASP A 185 16.01 -7.26 -3.32
C ASP A 185 14.53 -6.94 -3.56
N LEU A 186 13.66 -7.97 -3.62
CA LEU A 186 12.22 -7.78 -3.74
C LEU A 186 11.64 -7.00 -2.56
N MET A 187 12.19 -7.16 -1.35
CA MET A 187 11.75 -6.39 -0.18
C MET A 187 12.05 -4.90 -0.31
N VAL A 188 13.08 -4.51 -1.06
CA VAL A 188 13.31 -3.10 -1.41
C VAL A 188 12.15 -2.55 -2.23
N GLY A 189 11.66 -3.33 -3.20
CA GLY A 189 10.48 -2.97 -3.99
C GLY A 189 9.22 -2.83 -3.12
N VAL A 190 9.00 -3.75 -2.19
CA VAL A 190 7.89 -3.68 -1.22
C VAL A 190 7.96 -2.39 -0.40
N ASN A 191 9.12 -2.05 0.14
CA ASN A 191 9.31 -0.80 0.89
C ASN A 191 8.99 0.43 0.04
N GLN A 192 9.39 0.46 -1.23
CA GLN A 192 9.07 1.57 -2.13
C GLN A 192 7.56 1.68 -2.39
N VAL A 193 6.86 0.55 -2.58
CA VAL A 193 5.39 0.55 -2.72
C VAL A 193 4.72 1.12 -1.47
N ILE A 194 5.17 0.74 -0.28
CA ILE A 194 4.63 1.26 0.99
C ILE A 194 4.82 2.79 1.06
N MET A 195 6.04 3.28 0.82
CA MET A 195 6.33 4.72 0.89
C MET A 195 5.55 5.53 -0.13
N LEU A 196 5.45 5.04 -1.38
CA LEU A 196 4.67 5.72 -2.42
C LEU A 196 3.16 5.66 -2.14
N SER A 197 2.67 4.56 -1.57
CA SER A 197 1.27 4.46 -1.17
C SER A 197 0.93 5.46 -0.05
N LEU A 198 1.80 5.63 0.93
CA LEU A 198 1.64 6.65 1.98
C LEU A 198 1.56 8.06 1.37
N ASN A 199 2.49 8.41 0.50
CA ASN A 199 2.48 9.71 -0.18
C ASN A 199 1.21 9.91 -1.01
N MET A 200 0.77 8.89 -1.73
CA MET A 200 -0.40 8.98 -2.59
C MET A 200 -1.71 9.07 -1.81
N VAL A 201 -1.83 8.40 -0.66
CA VAL A 201 -3.03 8.47 0.19
C VAL A 201 -3.26 9.89 0.71
N ILE A 202 -2.19 10.64 1.04
CA ILE A 202 -2.31 12.06 1.41
C ILE A 202 -2.90 12.87 0.27
N ILE A 203 -2.39 12.69 -0.95
CA ILE A 203 -2.88 13.41 -2.15
C ILE A 203 -4.30 12.96 -2.51
N ALA A 204 -4.58 11.67 -2.41
CA ALA A 204 -5.89 11.08 -2.70
C ALA A 204 -6.98 11.55 -1.72
N SER A 205 -6.63 11.95 -0.50
CA SER A 205 -7.58 12.54 0.44
C SER A 205 -8.19 13.85 -0.06
N MET A 206 -7.45 14.59 -0.91
CA MET A 206 -7.94 15.81 -1.53
C MET A 206 -9.13 15.58 -2.48
N ILE A 207 -9.31 14.37 -2.97
CA ILE A 207 -10.41 13.96 -3.86
C ILE A 207 -11.55 13.23 -3.14
N GLY A 208 -11.65 13.40 -1.82
CA GLY A 208 -12.76 12.88 -1.03
C GLY A 208 -12.56 11.47 -0.48
N ALA A 209 -11.32 11.00 -0.37
CA ALA A 209 -11.00 9.73 0.29
C ALA A 209 -11.10 9.81 1.81
N GLY A 210 -11.06 11.01 2.39
CA GLY A 210 -10.95 11.20 3.85
C GLY A 210 -9.56 10.85 4.37
N GLY A 211 -9.44 10.66 5.69
CA GLY A 211 -8.20 10.29 6.35
C GLY A 211 -7.32 11.48 6.74
N LEU A 212 -6.13 11.21 7.30
CA LEU A 212 -5.22 12.23 7.84
C LEU A 212 -4.87 13.32 6.83
N GLY A 213 -4.67 12.98 5.56
CA GLY A 213 -4.37 13.98 4.54
C GLY A 213 -5.52 14.97 4.30
N PHE A 214 -6.77 14.56 4.53
CA PHE A 214 -7.91 15.48 4.48
C PHE A 214 -7.87 16.47 5.65
N ASP A 215 -7.52 16.03 6.84
CA ASP A 215 -7.43 16.88 8.03
C ASP A 215 -6.30 17.91 7.88
N VAL A 216 -5.14 17.50 7.35
CA VAL A 216 -4.06 18.44 6.98
C VAL A 216 -4.57 19.49 5.98
N LEU A 217 -5.25 19.07 4.91
CA LEU A 217 -5.78 20.00 3.90
C LEU A 217 -6.82 20.95 4.49
N ALA A 218 -7.72 20.43 5.34
CA ALA A 218 -8.75 21.24 5.99
C ALA A 218 -8.15 22.28 6.93
N SER A 219 -7.12 21.91 7.69
CA SER A 219 -6.37 22.82 8.56
C SER A 219 -5.63 23.90 7.80
N LEU A 220 -5.00 23.54 6.69
CA LEU A 220 -4.34 24.50 5.80
C LEU A 220 -5.32 25.51 5.22
N ARG A 221 -6.51 25.06 4.80
CA ARG A 221 -7.57 25.96 4.27
C ARG A 221 -8.14 26.91 5.34
N ARG A 222 -8.14 26.48 6.61
CA ARG A 222 -8.59 27.29 7.75
C ARG A 222 -7.48 28.17 8.32
N LEU A 223 -6.22 28.02 7.84
CA LEU A 223 -5.03 28.65 8.39
C LEU A 223 -4.80 28.27 9.87
N ASP A 224 -5.28 27.12 10.30
CA ASP A 224 -5.10 26.58 11.63
C ASP A 224 -3.80 25.74 11.65
N ILE A 225 -2.72 26.41 12.02
CA ILE A 225 -1.38 25.80 12.07
C ILE A 225 -1.31 24.73 13.16
N GLY A 226 -2.02 24.91 14.28
CA GLY A 226 -2.04 23.96 15.38
C GLY A 226 -2.62 22.62 14.94
N ALA A 227 -3.85 22.62 14.43
CA ALA A 227 -4.52 21.42 13.93
C ALA A 227 -3.78 20.76 12.74
N GLY A 228 -3.10 21.56 11.91
CA GLY A 228 -2.30 21.05 10.79
C GLY A 228 -1.01 20.36 11.22
N LEU A 229 -0.43 20.70 12.37
CA LEU A 229 0.74 20.05 12.95
C LEU A 229 0.40 18.78 13.73
N GLU A 230 -0.84 18.66 14.21
CA GLU A 230 -1.34 17.49 14.93
C GLU A 230 -1.74 16.36 13.96
N ALA A 231 -2.14 16.68 12.73
CA ALA A 231 -2.56 15.74 11.68
C ALA A 231 -1.39 15.24 10.86
#